data_2765e61c78bdc462f10f6b2482e7d803
#
_entry.id   2765e61c78bdc462f10f6b2482e7d803
#
_cell.length_a   1.000
_cell.length_b   1.000
_cell.length_c   1.000
_cell.angle_alpha   90.00
_cell.angle_beta   90.00
_cell.angle_gamma   90.00
#
_symmetry.space_group_name_H-M   'P 1'
#
loop_
_entity.id
_entity.type
_entity.pdbx_description
1 polymer ?
#
loop_
_entity_poly.entity_id
_entity_poly.type
_entity_poly.pdbx_seq_one_letter_code
_entity_poly.pdbx_strand_id
1 'polypeptide(L)'
;MPPRIPRACRKSGCPKTTTDRRGYCTEHLHIGWQYHQQGKSRHARGYGNKWDKLKIRVKQRDNHLCQHCLRRGREVTGSTVDHIQPKAHGGTDALSNLQLLCESCHRQKTATERLR
;
A
#
# COMPACT_ATOMS: atom_id res chain seq x y z
N MET A 1 -1.92 -19.66 34.75
CA MET A 1 -1.76 -18.19 34.71
C MET A 1 -2.69 -17.52 35.68
N PRO A 2 -2.19 -16.55 36.43
CA PRO A 2 -3.08 -15.79 37.28
C PRO A 2 -4.12 -15.05 36.42
N PRO A 3 -5.38 -14.95 36.86
CA PRO A 3 -6.37 -14.20 36.13
C PRO A 3 -5.99 -12.71 36.07
N ARG A 4 -6.30 -12.10 34.94
CA ARG A 4 -6.05 -10.65 34.78
C ARG A 4 -7.00 -9.85 35.65
N ILE A 5 -6.49 -8.77 36.20
CA ILE A 5 -7.30 -7.84 36.97
C ILE A 5 -8.22 -7.08 36.01
N PRO A 6 -9.56 -7.08 36.27
CA PRO A 6 -10.48 -6.34 35.42
C PRO A 6 -10.18 -4.85 35.48
N ARG A 7 -10.27 -4.20 34.31
CA ARG A 7 -10.10 -2.76 34.14
C ARG A 7 -11.39 -2.12 33.65
N ALA A 8 -11.58 -0.86 33.92
CA ALA A 8 -12.69 -0.13 33.35
C ALA A 8 -12.59 -0.08 31.81
N CYS A 9 -13.74 -0.26 31.14
CA CYS A 9 -13.80 -0.10 29.70
C CYS A 9 -13.36 1.30 29.29
N ARG A 10 -12.56 1.40 28.25
CA ARG A 10 -12.02 2.68 27.76
C ARG A 10 -13.06 3.59 27.16
N LYS A 11 -14.22 3.06 26.78
CA LYS A 11 -15.27 3.92 26.24
C LYS A 11 -15.81 4.84 27.33
N SER A 12 -15.82 6.13 27.04
CA SER A 12 -16.36 7.14 27.94
C SER A 12 -17.82 6.83 28.28
N GLY A 13 -18.14 6.82 29.60
CA GLY A 13 -19.50 6.54 30.09
C GLY A 13 -19.86 5.06 30.18
N CYS A 14 -18.99 4.14 29.83
CA CYS A 14 -19.27 2.72 29.98
C CYS A 14 -18.96 2.26 31.40
N PRO A 15 -19.96 1.68 32.13
CA PRO A 15 -19.77 1.21 33.50
C PRO A 15 -19.15 -0.20 33.58
N LYS A 16 -18.94 -0.88 32.46
CA LYS A 16 -18.46 -2.24 32.44
C LYS A 16 -16.95 -2.32 32.59
N THR A 17 -16.48 -3.48 33.06
CA THR A 17 -15.05 -3.77 33.17
C THR A 17 -14.64 -4.81 32.12
N THR A 18 -13.36 -4.91 31.86
CA THR A 18 -12.83 -5.85 30.90
C THR A 18 -11.46 -6.37 31.35
N THR A 19 -11.17 -7.63 31.00
CA THR A 19 -9.84 -8.21 31.11
C THR A 19 -9.13 -8.27 29.77
N ASP A 20 -9.76 -7.77 28.70
CA ASP A 20 -9.19 -7.75 27.36
C ASP A 20 -7.98 -6.83 27.28
N ARG A 21 -6.97 -7.24 26.50
CA ARG A 21 -5.74 -6.47 26.29
C ARG A 21 -6.00 -5.08 25.73
N ARG A 22 -7.03 -4.94 24.90
CA ARG A 22 -7.38 -3.70 24.22
C ARG A 22 -8.03 -2.69 25.15
N GLY A 23 -8.51 -3.14 26.35
CA GLY A 23 -9.11 -2.26 27.33
C GLY A 23 -10.57 -1.91 27.08
N TYR A 24 -11.24 -2.64 26.20
CA TYR A 24 -12.66 -2.49 25.87
C TYR A 24 -13.45 -3.73 26.30
N CYS A 25 -14.67 -3.56 26.81
CA CYS A 25 -15.57 -4.67 27.08
C CYS A 25 -16.05 -5.31 25.78
N THR A 26 -16.69 -6.48 25.87
CA THR A 26 -17.15 -7.22 24.69
C THR A 26 -18.06 -6.41 23.76
N GLU A 27 -18.83 -5.48 24.33
CA GLU A 27 -19.72 -4.61 23.55
C GLU A 27 -18.97 -3.52 22.79
N HIS A 28 -17.76 -3.17 23.23
CA HIS A 28 -17.00 -2.05 22.67
C HIS A 28 -15.68 -2.47 22.02
N LEU A 29 -15.43 -3.76 21.84
CA LEU A 29 -14.23 -4.25 21.14
C LEU A 29 -14.13 -3.71 19.71
N HIS A 30 -15.26 -3.56 19.03
CA HIS A 30 -15.32 -3.03 17.68
C HIS A 30 -14.84 -1.57 17.59
N ILE A 31 -15.01 -0.79 18.66
CA ILE A 31 -14.57 0.62 18.69
C ILE A 31 -13.05 0.70 18.60
N GLY A 32 -12.34 -0.13 19.37
CA GLY A 32 -10.88 -0.19 19.29
C GLY A 32 -10.39 -0.59 17.91
N TRP A 33 -11.07 -1.55 17.28
CA TRP A 33 -10.76 -2.00 15.94
C TRP A 33 -10.98 -0.89 14.90
N GLN A 34 -12.13 -0.23 14.93
CA GLN A 34 -12.44 0.87 14.02
C GLN A 34 -11.46 2.02 14.15
N TYR A 35 -11.11 2.38 15.39
CA TYR A 35 -10.16 3.45 15.66
C TYR A 35 -8.78 3.13 15.09
N HIS A 36 -8.34 1.89 15.24
CA HIS A 36 -7.05 1.44 14.72
C HIS A 36 -7.04 1.45 13.18
N GLN A 37 -8.12 1.02 12.55
CA GLN A 37 -8.25 1.03 11.09
C GLN A 37 -8.36 2.44 10.51
N GLN A 38 -9.05 3.35 11.17
CA GLN A 38 -9.16 4.74 10.70
C GLN A 38 -7.81 5.42 10.59
N GLY A 39 -6.91 5.18 11.55
CA GLY A 39 -5.56 5.74 11.50
C GLY A 39 -4.74 5.28 10.30
N LYS A 40 -4.84 4.02 9.94
CA LYS A 40 -4.12 3.46 8.78
C LYS A 40 -4.80 3.77 7.45
N SER A 41 -6.14 3.77 7.41
CA SER A 41 -6.87 3.89 6.15
C SER A 41 -6.90 5.32 5.61
N ARG A 42 -6.65 6.34 6.42
CA ARG A 42 -6.57 7.73 5.94
C ARG A 42 -5.39 7.94 5.00
N HIS A 43 -4.24 7.40 5.33
CA HIS A 43 -3.06 7.44 4.45
C HIS A 43 -3.24 6.51 3.25
N ALA A 44 -3.74 5.30 3.48
CA ALA A 44 -3.92 4.33 2.42
C ALA A 44 -4.99 4.74 1.41
N ARG A 45 -6.12 5.32 1.85
CA ARG A 45 -7.23 5.69 0.95
C ARG A 45 -6.93 6.91 0.09
N GLY A 46 -6.31 7.95 0.63
CA GLY A 46 -5.99 9.16 -0.13
C GLY A 46 -4.91 8.91 -1.17
N TYR A 47 -3.87 8.20 -0.79
CA TYR A 47 -2.71 7.93 -1.63
C TYR A 47 -2.87 6.66 -2.48
N GLY A 48 -3.37 5.57 -1.87
CA GLY A 48 -3.52 4.28 -2.53
C GLY A 48 -4.49 4.27 -3.70
N ASN A 49 -5.63 4.96 -3.59
CA ASN A 49 -6.65 4.95 -4.63
C ASN A 49 -6.19 5.61 -5.93
N LYS A 50 -5.52 6.74 -5.84
CA LYS A 50 -4.99 7.43 -7.03
C LYS A 50 -3.91 6.61 -7.70
N TRP A 51 -3.00 6.07 -6.91
CA TRP A 51 -1.92 5.24 -7.42
C TRP A 51 -2.44 3.93 -8.03
N ASP A 52 -3.40 3.28 -7.38
CA ASP A 52 -4.01 2.06 -7.90
C ASP A 52 -4.72 2.29 -9.23
N LYS A 53 -5.43 3.39 -9.37
CA LYS A 53 -6.06 3.77 -10.65
C LYS A 53 -5.03 4.03 -11.73
N LEU A 54 -3.94 4.70 -11.41
CA LEU A 54 -2.83 4.94 -12.34
C LEU A 54 -2.19 3.63 -12.78
N LYS A 55 -1.94 2.71 -11.85
CA LYS A 55 -1.39 1.39 -12.17
C LYS A 55 -2.28 0.62 -13.14
N ILE A 56 -3.60 0.65 -12.93
CA ILE A 56 -4.55 0.00 -13.83
C ILE A 56 -4.47 0.61 -15.22
N ARG A 57 -4.44 1.93 -15.31
CA ARG A 57 -4.32 2.65 -16.60
C ARG A 57 -3.04 2.30 -17.34
N VAL A 58 -1.92 2.26 -16.63
CA VAL A 58 -0.63 1.92 -17.23
C VAL A 58 -0.64 0.48 -17.73
N LYS A 59 -1.15 -0.46 -16.96
CA LYS A 59 -1.26 -1.85 -17.37
C LYS A 59 -2.11 -2.02 -18.61
N GLN A 60 -3.25 -1.34 -18.68
CA GLN A 60 -4.13 -1.39 -19.85
C GLN A 60 -3.48 -0.75 -21.08
N ARG A 61 -2.86 0.42 -20.91
CA ARG A 61 -2.14 1.11 -22.00
C ARG A 61 -1.02 0.25 -22.57
N ASP A 62 -0.26 -0.41 -21.70
CA ASP A 62 0.90 -1.21 -22.07
C ASP A 62 0.54 -2.67 -22.38
N ASN A 63 -0.75 -2.99 -22.47
CA ASN A 63 -1.27 -4.33 -22.80
C ASN A 63 -0.73 -5.42 -21.88
N HIS A 64 -0.49 -5.09 -20.60
CA HIS A 64 0.06 -5.98 -19.58
C HIS A 64 1.45 -6.54 -19.93
N LEU A 65 2.17 -5.89 -20.83
CA LEU A 65 3.50 -6.30 -21.26
C LEU A 65 4.59 -5.41 -20.70
N CYS A 66 5.72 -6.02 -20.33
CA CYS A 66 6.91 -5.29 -19.93
C CYS A 66 7.42 -4.44 -21.11
N GLN A 67 7.52 -3.13 -20.91
CA GLN A 67 7.93 -2.23 -21.99
C GLN A 67 9.41 -2.38 -22.36
N HIS A 68 10.27 -2.67 -21.39
CA HIS A 68 11.68 -2.95 -21.68
C HIS A 68 11.88 -4.21 -22.52
N CYS A 69 11.17 -5.29 -22.16
CA CYS A 69 11.23 -6.53 -22.91
C CYS A 69 10.64 -6.36 -24.32
N LEU A 70 9.55 -5.59 -24.43
CA LEU A 70 8.90 -5.33 -25.70
C LEU A 70 9.85 -4.59 -26.66
N ARG A 71 10.61 -3.62 -26.17
CA ARG A 71 11.62 -2.91 -26.97
C ARG A 71 12.73 -3.83 -27.48
N ARG A 72 12.96 -4.93 -26.76
CA ARG A 72 13.93 -5.97 -27.16
C ARG A 72 13.31 -7.06 -28.01
N GLY A 73 12.06 -6.89 -28.42
CA GLY A 73 11.34 -7.88 -29.23
C GLY A 73 10.79 -9.06 -28.45
N ARG A 74 10.65 -8.96 -27.15
CA ARG A 74 10.11 -10.01 -26.27
C ARG A 74 8.77 -9.60 -25.69
N GLU A 75 7.80 -10.52 -25.73
CA GLU A 75 6.51 -10.33 -25.07
C GLU A 75 6.54 -11.00 -23.71
N VAL A 76 6.81 -10.22 -22.66
CA VAL A 76 6.86 -10.67 -21.27
C VAL A 76 5.82 -9.90 -20.46
N THR A 77 5.02 -10.61 -19.69
CA THR A 77 4.02 -9.98 -18.82
C THR A 77 4.69 -9.07 -17.79
N GLY A 78 4.26 -7.81 -17.74
CA GLY A 78 4.71 -6.87 -16.72
C GLY A 78 3.91 -7.01 -15.44
N SER A 79 4.56 -6.80 -14.32
CA SER A 79 3.93 -6.90 -13.01
C SER A 79 4.03 -5.61 -12.18
N THR A 80 5.01 -4.77 -12.48
CA THR A 80 5.32 -3.58 -11.67
C THR A 80 5.24 -2.33 -12.51
N VAL A 81 4.50 -1.33 -12.03
CA VAL A 81 4.48 0.01 -12.63
C VAL A 81 5.64 0.81 -12.05
N ASP A 82 6.48 1.34 -12.90
CA ASP A 82 7.70 2.05 -12.54
C ASP A 82 7.72 3.45 -13.14
N HIS A 83 8.46 4.35 -12.51
CA HIS A 83 8.71 5.69 -13.02
C HIS A 83 9.89 5.66 -13.98
N ILE A 84 9.70 6.17 -15.20
CA ILE A 84 10.79 6.28 -16.18
C ILE A 84 11.89 7.16 -15.60
N GLN A 85 11.54 8.34 -15.09
CA GLN A 85 12.40 9.16 -14.27
C GLN A 85 12.01 9.00 -12.81
N PRO A 86 12.92 8.53 -11.94
CA PRO A 86 12.59 8.32 -10.53
C PRO A 86 12.14 9.59 -9.82
N LYS A 87 11.26 9.45 -8.85
CA LYS A 87 10.82 10.58 -8.01
C LYS A 87 12.00 11.28 -7.33
N ALA A 88 13.01 10.52 -6.91
CA ALA A 88 14.22 11.05 -6.30
C ALA A 88 14.99 11.97 -7.25
N HIS A 89 14.79 11.85 -8.56
CA HIS A 89 15.41 12.67 -9.60
C HIS A 89 14.42 13.63 -10.26
N GLY A 90 13.36 14.01 -9.57
CA GLY A 90 12.37 14.95 -10.07
C GLY A 90 11.26 14.35 -10.92
N GLY A 91 11.13 13.03 -10.95
CA GLY A 91 10.07 12.35 -11.69
C GLY A 91 8.68 12.59 -11.09
N THR A 92 7.67 12.63 -11.96
CA THR A 92 6.28 12.82 -11.56
C THR A 92 5.46 11.55 -11.75
N ASP A 93 4.22 11.56 -11.25
CA ASP A 93 3.26 10.46 -11.44
C ASP A 93 2.45 10.61 -12.74
N ALA A 94 2.89 11.44 -13.66
CA ALA A 94 2.24 11.58 -14.96
C ALA A 94 2.29 10.27 -15.75
N LEU A 95 1.21 9.96 -16.47
CA LEU A 95 1.15 8.72 -17.27
C LEU A 95 2.32 8.60 -18.26
N SER A 96 2.79 9.73 -18.80
CA SER A 96 3.96 9.77 -19.68
C SER A 96 5.27 9.36 -18.99
N ASN A 97 5.32 9.44 -17.66
CA ASN A 97 6.49 9.06 -16.87
C ASN A 97 6.34 7.68 -16.22
N LEU A 98 5.29 6.94 -16.54
CA LEU A 98 5.04 5.61 -15.99
C LEU A 98 5.13 4.55 -17.08
N GLN A 99 5.66 3.40 -16.71
CA GLN A 99 5.77 2.24 -17.58
C GLN A 99 5.58 0.95 -16.82
N LEU A 100 5.14 -0.09 -17.51
CA LEU A 100 5.00 -1.42 -16.93
C LEU A 100 6.27 -2.22 -17.19
N LEU A 101 6.80 -2.82 -16.14
CA LEU A 101 8.02 -3.65 -16.21
C LEU A 101 7.77 -5.01 -15.58
N CYS A 102 8.48 -6.03 -16.08
CA CYS A 102 8.57 -7.31 -15.38
C CYS A 102 9.51 -7.15 -14.18
N GLU A 103 9.45 -8.09 -13.26
CA GLU A 103 10.24 -8.04 -12.03
C GLU A 103 11.74 -7.94 -12.31
N SER A 104 12.23 -8.70 -13.28
CA SER A 104 13.64 -8.71 -13.67
C SER A 104 14.11 -7.34 -14.17
N CYS A 105 13.34 -6.72 -15.09
CA CYS A 105 13.67 -5.40 -15.62
C CYS A 105 13.59 -4.32 -14.54
N HIS A 106 12.61 -4.42 -13.64
CA HIS A 106 12.46 -3.48 -12.53
C HIS A 106 13.67 -3.56 -11.59
N ARG A 107 14.14 -4.76 -11.27
CA ARG A 107 15.33 -4.96 -10.44
C ARG A 107 16.59 -4.36 -11.06
N GLN A 108 16.78 -4.59 -12.35
CA GLN A 108 17.93 -4.06 -13.08
C GLN A 108 17.91 -2.53 -13.11
N LYS A 109 16.76 -1.95 -13.36
CA LYS A 109 16.61 -0.50 -13.40
C LYS A 109 16.87 0.11 -12.02
N THR A 110 16.32 -0.47 -10.95
CA THR A 110 16.54 -0.01 -9.58
C THR A 110 18.01 -0.08 -9.19
N ALA A 111 18.68 -1.16 -9.54
CA ALA A 111 20.11 -1.32 -9.27
C ALA A 111 20.94 -0.25 -10.00
N THR A 112 20.61 0.06 -11.26
CA THR A 112 21.27 1.10 -12.05
C THR A 112 21.06 2.49 -11.42
N GLU A 113 19.85 2.77 -10.98
CA GLU A 113 19.51 4.06 -10.36
C GLU A 113 20.24 4.29 -9.04
N ARG A 114 20.48 3.22 -8.28
CA ARG A 114 21.25 3.31 -7.01
C ARG A 114 22.72 3.66 -7.22
N LEU A 115 23.26 3.36 -8.37
CA LEU A 115 24.66 3.62 -8.69
C LEU A 115 24.92 5.05 -9.20
N ARG A 116 23.88 5.83 -9.41
CA ARG A 116 23.99 7.21 -9.93
C ARG A 116 23.94 8.26 -8.83
#